data_75bdc59c206c781d755f784e3a9fd81a
#
_entry.id   75bdc59c206c781d755f784e3a9fd81a
#
_cell.length_a   1.000
_cell.length_b   1.000
_cell.length_c   1.000
_cell.angle_alpha   90.00
_cell.angle_beta   90.00
_cell.angle_gamma   90.00
#
_symmetry.space_group_name_H-M   'P 1'
#
loop_
_entity.id
_entity.type
_entity.pdbx_description
1 polymer ?
#
loop_
_entity_poly.entity_id
_entity_poly.type
_entity_poly.pdbx_seq_one_letter_code
_entity_poly.pdbx_strand_id
1 'polypeptide(L)'
;MDDKDFLLIKTLYEEQNITHTAKKLFISQPAISDRLKRLEAEFGCQLFIRQPRGILFTSQGEMLVQYVNEADERYQKIRSALAKPVRKAFGSLSIACSNVFAKYHMPSLLSEFKKKYPAIDISLKSGFSTNRYKDFLEGRFHVCIIRGEHNWSEHKKRLLRDPLCVFSRDPIDLKKLPHLPFVHYITDPALQLVMDDWWYAHYKEPPRITIETDAMDTCLKMVRQGLGVTILSKSCGQEMPELSMTALTTQRGTPLLRDTWMYYRKNYQLVESSKLFVDFMNQKFGIKE
;
A
#
# COMPACT_ATOMS: atom_id res chain seq x y z
N MET A 1 12.28 -30.53 -13.65
CA MET A 1 12.95 -29.94 -14.84
C MET A 1 13.65 -28.65 -14.45
N ASP A 2 14.92 -28.44 -14.86
CA ASP A 2 15.75 -27.26 -14.51
C ASP A 2 16.30 -26.55 -15.78
N ASP A 3 17.03 -25.43 -15.60
CA ASP A 3 17.60 -24.64 -16.72
C ASP A 3 18.53 -25.47 -17.64
N LYS A 4 19.22 -26.46 -17.07
CA LYS A 4 20.07 -27.37 -17.86
C LYS A 4 19.24 -28.33 -18.67
N ASP A 5 18.03 -28.68 -18.22
CA ASP A 5 17.09 -29.50 -18.99
C ASP A 5 16.53 -28.71 -20.17
N PHE A 6 16.22 -27.41 -19.96
CA PHE A 6 15.80 -26.54 -21.06
C PHE A 6 16.86 -26.44 -22.15
N LEU A 7 18.11 -26.22 -21.78
CA LEU A 7 19.21 -26.13 -22.72
C LEU A 7 19.43 -27.46 -23.44
N LEU A 8 19.35 -28.60 -22.73
CA LEU A 8 19.46 -29.93 -23.30
C LEU A 8 18.39 -30.20 -24.35
N ILE A 9 17.11 -29.96 -24.02
CA ILE A 9 15.97 -30.21 -24.92
C ILE A 9 16.10 -29.36 -26.19
N LYS A 10 16.43 -28.07 -26.08
CA LYS A 10 16.64 -27.19 -27.24
C LYS A 10 17.77 -27.67 -28.12
N THR A 11 18.93 -27.93 -27.53
CA THR A 11 20.10 -28.36 -28.27
C THR A 11 19.85 -29.75 -28.92
N LEU A 12 19.18 -30.67 -28.22
CA LEU A 12 18.84 -31.99 -28.76
C LEU A 12 17.85 -31.89 -29.92
N TYR A 13 16.89 -30.95 -29.85
CA TYR A 13 15.93 -30.75 -30.94
C TYR A 13 16.60 -30.14 -32.19
N GLU A 14 17.59 -29.27 -32.02
CA GLU A 14 18.38 -28.72 -33.13
C GLU A 14 19.30 -29.78 -33.78
N GLU A 15 20.02 -30.54 -32.95
CA GLU A 15 21.03 -31.47 -33.43
C GLU A 15 20.46 -32.85 -33.85
N GLN A 16 19.30 -33.21 -33.34
CA GLN A 16 18.65 -34.55 -33.53
C GLN A 16 19.61 -35.75 -33.33
N ASN A 17 20.70 -35.53 -32.59
CA ASN A 17 21.77 -36.46 -32.37
C ASN A 17 22.41 -36.30 -30.99
N ILE A 18 22.37 -37.36 -30.17
CA ILE A 18 22.90 -37.35 -28.79
C ILE A 18 24.41 -37.07 -28.76
N THR A 19 25.16 -37.60 -29.73
CA THR A 19 26.62 -37.40 -29.78
C THR A 19 26.98 -35.95 -30.08
N HIS A 20 26.30 -35.34 -31.04
CA HIS A 20 26.49 -33.92 -31.37
C HIS A 20 26.03 -33.03 -30.22
N THR A 21 24.88 -33.30 -29.61
CA THR A 21 24.40 -32.62 -28.43
C THR A 21 25.39 -32.69 -27.26
N ALA A 22 25.97 -33.90 -27.02
CA ALA A 22 26.96 -34.10 -25.98
C ALA A 22 28.22 -33.23 -26.18
N LYS A 23 28.71 -33.16 -27.43
CA LYS A 23 29.84 -32.30 -27.79
C LYS A 23 29.50 -30.82 -27.60
N LYS A 24 28.33 -30.40 -28.08
CA LYS A 24 27.87 -29.00 -28.03
C LYS A 24 27.66 -28.49 -26.58
N LEU A 25 27.19 -29.37 -25.70
CA LEU A 25 26.94 -29.06 -24.28
C LEU A 25 28.12 -29.39 -23.35
N PHE A 26 29.22 -29.95 -23.87
CA PHE A 26 30.39 -30.35 -23.09
C PHE A 26 30.07 -31.36 -21.98
N ILE A 27 29.16 -32.31 -22.23
CA ILE A 27 28.77 -33.39 -21.31
C ILE A 27 28.87 -34.76 -21.99
N SER A 28 28.89 -35.83 -21.21
CA SER A 28 28.99 -37.19 -21.77
C SER A 28 27.65 -37.66 -22.33
N GLN A 29 27.69 -38.54 -23.36
CA GLN A 29 26.48 -39.18 -23.90
C GLN A 29 25.68 -39.99 -22.86
N PRO A 30 26.32 -40.77 -21.95
CA PRO A 30 25.58 -41.41 -20.85
C PRO A 30 24.80 -40.42 -20.00
N ALA A 31 25.42 -39.28 -19.66
CA ALA A 31 24.76 -38.22 -18.84
C ALA A 31 23.51 -37.63 -19.52
N ILE A 32 23.57 -37.41 -20.86
CA ILE A 32 22.39 -37.03 -21.64
C ILE A 32 21.33 -38.12 -21.56
N SER A 33 21.72 -39.38 -21.82
CA SER A 33 20.79 -40.50 -21.83
C SER A 33 20.05 -40.70 -20.51
N ASP A 34 20.75 -40.53 -19.39
CA ASP A 34 20.16 -40.63 -18.06
C ASP A 34 19.23 -39.45 -17.76
N ARG A 35 19.59 -38.28 -18.27
CA ARG A 35 18.78 -37.07 -18.11
C ARG A 35 17.48 -37.16 -18.91
N LEU A 36 17.53 -37.67 -20.14
CA LEU A 36 16.35 -37.91 -20.96
C LEU A 36 15.41 -38.96 -20.32
N LYS A 37 15.95 -40.08 -19.79
CA LYS A 37 15.14 -41.06 -19.03
C LYS A 37 14.47 -40.44 -17.81
N ARG A 38 15.19 -39.58 -17.09
CA ARG A 38 14.62 -38.87 -15.93
C ARG A 38 13.48 -37.96 -16.34
N LEU A 39 13.60 -37.20 -17.43
CA LEU A 39 12.53 -36.38 -17.97
C LEU A 39 11.30 -37.21 -18.36
N GLU A 40 11.49 -38.35 -19.07
CA GLU A 40 10.39 -39.25 -19.41
C GLU A 40 9.70 -39.82 -18.16
N ALA A 41 10.46 -40.15 -17.11
CA ALA A 41 9.91 -40.58 -15.83
C ALA A 41 9.17 -39.45 -15.10
N GLU A 42 9.67 -38.23 -15.14
CA GLU A 42 9.03 -37.05 -14.53
C GLU A 42 7.67 -36.73 -15.18
N PHE A 43 7.58 -36.82 -16.50
CA PHE A 43 6.36 -36.55 -17.26
C PHE A 43 5.46 -37.79 -17.45
N GLY A 44 5.94 -38.98 -17.09
CA GLY A 44 5.18 -40.22 -17.18
C GLY A 44 4.85 -40.65 -18.61
N CYS A 45 5.60 -40.20 -19.61
CA CYS A 45 5.38 -40.52 -21.01
C CYS A 45 6.70 -40.59 -21.79
N GLN A 46 6.67 -41.28 -22.93
CA GLN A 46 7.80 -41.31 -23.85
C GLN A 46 7.88 -40.01 -24.63
N LEU A 47 9.02 -39.28 -24.48
CA LEU A 47 9.29 -38.02 -25.14
C LEU A 47 10.21 -38.17 -26.35
N PHE A 48 11.04 -39.24 -26.37
CA PHE A 48 12.11 -39.42 -27.34
C PHE A 48 12.12 -40.85 -27.89
N ILE A 49 12.37 -40.98 -29.17
CA ILE A 49 12.55 -42.26 -29.87
C ILE A 49 13.98 -42.34 -30.37
N ARG A 50 14.76 -43.33 -29.89
CA ARG A 50 16.12 -43.57 -30.35
C ARG A 50 16.12 -44.29 -31.69
N GLN A 51 16.94 -43.82 -32.61
CA GLN A 51 17.16 -44.41 -33.91
C GLN A 51 18.66 -44.71 -34.15
N PRO A 52 19.02 -45.61 -35.08
CA PRO A 52 20.41 -45.90 -35.36
C PRO A 52 21.24 -44.67 -35.78
N ARG A 53 20.62 -43.65 -36.33
CA ARG A 53 21.28 -42.42 -36.80
C ARG A 53 20.87 -41.16 -36.07
N GLY A 54 20.24 -41.26 -34.91
CA GLY A 54 19.86 -40.04 -34.15
C GLY A 54 18.74 -40.28 -33.14
N ILE A 55 17.99 -39.23 -32.87
CA ILE A 55 16.86 -39.24 -31.95
C ILE A 55 15.69 -38.41 -32.54
N LEU A 56 14.48 -38.94 -32.43
CA LEU A 56 13.27 -38.23 -32.80
C LEU A 56 12.46 -37.86 -31.55
N PHE A 57 11.71 -36.80 -31.62
CA PHE A 57 10.76 -36.39 -30.61
C PHE A 57 9.39 -37.05 -30.91
N THR A 58 8.71 -37.51 -29.88
CA THR A 58 7.30 -37.88 -29.98
C THR A 58 6.42 -36.61 -30.03
N SER A 59 5.12 -36.77 -30.29
CA SER A 59 4.22 -35.61 -30.21
C SER A 59 4.24 -34.95 -28.82
N GLN A 60 4.38 -35.73 -27.74
CA GLN A 60 4.58 -35.23 -26.38
C GLN A 60 5.94 -34.54 -26.24
N GLY A 61 6.98 -35.05 -26.86
CA GLY A 61 8.30 -34.44 -26.91
C GLY A 61 8.28 -33.08 -27.63
N GLU A 62 7.56 -32.97 -28.75
CA GLU A 62 7.38 -31.72 -29.48
C GLU A 62 6.62 -30.67 -28.65
N MET A 63 5.58 -31.08 -27.90
CA MET A 63 4.89 -30.23 -26.97
C MET A 63 5.84 -29.68 -25.88
N LEU A 64 6.74 -30.54 -25.37
CA LEU A 64 7.75 -30.13 -24.41
C LEU A 64 8.73 -29.11 -25.00
N VAL A 65 9.17 -29.32 -26.26
CA VAL A 65 10.03 -28.36 -26.98
C VAL A 65 9.33 -27.00 -27.12
N GLN A 66 8.06 -26.99 -27.49
CA GLN A 66 7.28 -25.74 -27.59
C GLN A 66 7.22 -25.03 -26.26
N TYR A 67 6.89 -25.71 -25.16
CA TYR A 67 6.88 -25.15 -23.82
C TYR A 67 8.24 -24.55 -23.42
N VAL A 68 9.33 -25.26 -23.66
CA VAL A 68 10.70 -24.83 -23.37
C VAL A 68 11.04 -23.53 -24.12
N ASN A 69 10.69 -23.45 -25.40
CA ASN A 69 10.93 -22.26 -26.21
C ASN A 69 10.12 -21.05 -25.71
N GLU A 70 8.83 -21.23 -25.43
CA GLU A 70 7.98 -20.17 -24.88
C GLU A 70 8.48 -19.67 -23.52
N ALA A 71 8.90 -20.56 -22.64
CA ALA A 71 9.43 -20.23 -21.33
C ALA A 71 10.75 -19.45 -21.43
N ASP A 72 11.66 -19.88 -22.32
CA ASP A 72 12.92 -19.16 -22.56
C ASP A 72 12.67 -17.76 -23.15
N GLU A 73 11.77 -17.63 -24.12
CA GLU A 73 11.41 -16.32 -24.65
C GLU A 73 10.86 -15.37 -23.57
N ARG A 74 10.01 -15.87 -22.69
CA ARG A 74 9.46 -15.10 -21.57
C ARG A 74 10.57 -14.68 -20.61
N TYR A 75 11.48 -15.59 -20.28
CA TYR A 75 12.62 -15.31 -19.44
C TYR A 75 13.54 -14.23 -20.05
N GLN A 76 13.87 -14.34 -21.35
CA GLN A 76 14.71 -13.34 -22.03
C GLN A 76 14.01 -11.98 -22.12
N LYS A 77 12.69 -11.92 -22.31
CA LYS A 77 11.90 -10.68 -22.28
C LYS A 77 11.99 -10.02 -20.92
N ILE A 78 11.81 -10.76 -19.83
CA ILE A 78 11.94 -10.23 -18.46
C ILE A 78 13.37 -9.76 -18.20
N ARG A 79 14.37 -10.60 -18.52
CA ARG A 79 15.79 -10.26 -18.35
C ARG A 79 16.18 -8.97 -19.09
N SER A 80 15.72 -8.84 -20.34
CA SER A 80 15.95 -7.63 -21.15
C SER A 80 15.23 -6.40 -20.60
N ALA A 81 14.03 -6.58 -20.05
CA ALA A 81 13.28 -5.50 -19.41
C ALA A 81 13.96 -5.02 -18.13
N LEU A 82 14.47 -5.95 -17.31
CA LEU A 82 15.18 -5.63 -16.07
C LEU A 82 16.57 -5.01 -16.32
N ALA A 83 17.22 -5.32 -17.43
CA ALA A 83 18.53 -4.78 -17.80
C ALA A 83 18.45 -3.34 -18.38
N LYS A 84 17.27 -2.89 -18.81
CA LYS A 84 17.10 -1.54 -19.35
C LYS A 84 16.91 -0.54 -18.22
N PRO A 85 17.57 0.63 -18.26
CA PRO A 85 17.24 1.69 -17.33
C PRO A 85 15.77 2.06 -17.49
N VAL A 86 15.05 2.08 -16.40
CA VAL A 86 13.62 2.37 -16.36
C VAL A 86 13.38 3.80 -16.85
N ARG A 87 12.96 3.96 -18.11
CA ARG A 87 12.67 5.27 -18.71
C ARG A 87 11.31 5.86 -18.28
N LYS A 88 10.43 5.07 -17.68
CA LYS A 88 9.14 5.52 -17.11
C LYS A 88 8.97 4.88 -15.74
N ALA A 89 8.69 5.70 -14.75
CA ALA A 89 8.35 5.22 -13.42
C ALA A 89 7.16 4.24 -13.50
N PHE A 90 7.37 3.00 -13.09
CA PHE A 90 6.34 1.96 -13.02
C PHE A 90 6.44 1.22 -11.70
N GLY A 91 5.46 0.40 -11.41
CA GLY A 91 5.44 -0.45 -10.22
C GLY A 91 4.21 -0.21 -9.36
N SER A 92 4.20 -0.79 -8.18
CA SER A 92 3.11 -0.64 -7.22
C SER A 92 3.52 0.24 -6.05
N LEU A 93 2.59 1.08 -5.59
CA LEU A 93 2.72 1.90 -4.40
C LEU A 93 1.62 1.52 -3.42
N SER A 94 1.98 1.00 -2.24
CA SER A 94 1.05 0.69 -1.17
C SER A 94 1.10 1.74 -0.07
N ILE A 95 -0.07 2.32 0.26
CA ILE A 95 -0.21 3.41 1.23
C ILE A 95 -1.20 3.00 2.31
N ALA A 96 -0.77 3.07 3.58
CA ALA A 96 -1.67 3.04 4.72
C ALA A 96 -2.06 4.48 5.09
N CYS A 97 -3.33 4.73 5.36
CA CYS A 97 -3.80 6.09 5.60
C CYS A 97 -4.89 6.15 6.68
N SER A 98 -4.91 7.23 7.47
CA SER A 98 -6.05 7.50 8.36
C SER A 98 -7.30 7.84 7.55
N ASN A 99 -8.51 7.48 8.06
CA ASN A 99 -9.77 7.74 7.36
C ASN A 99 -9.96 9.21 6.97
N VAL A 100 -9.64 10.13 7.88
CA VAL A 100 -9.80 11.58 7.64
C VAL A 100 -8.89 12.06 6.52
N PHE A 101 -7.60 11.70 6.53
CA PHE A 101 -6.68 12.10 5.47
C PHE A 101 -7.01 11.42 4.14
N ALA A 102 -7.41 10.15 4.18
CA ALA A 102 -7.86 9.40 3.00
C ALA A 102 -9.06 10.06 2.33
N LYS A 103 -10.03 10.54 3.11
CA LYS A 103 -11.24 11.16 2.58
C LYS A 103 -11.00 12.56 2.01
N TYR A 104 -10.34 13.43 2.79
CA TYR A 104 -10.32 14.85 2.48
C TYR A 104 -9.08 15.32 1.70
N HIS A 105 -7.99 14.55 1.70
CA HIS A 105 -6.73 14.95 1.06
C HIS A 105 -6.26 14.01 -0.04
N MET A 106 -6.37 12.69 0.16
CA MET A 106 -5.82 11.73 -0.80
C MET A 106 -6.43 11.80 -2.20
N PRO A 107 -7.72 12.06 -2.43
CA PRO A 107 -8.28 12.08 -3.78
C PRO A 107 -7.61 13.10 -4.70
N SER A 108 -7.41 14.33 -4.22
CA SER A 108 -6.74 15.38 -4.99
C SER A 108 -5.25 15.08 -5.18
N LEU A 109 -4.55 14.64 -4.11
CA LEU A 109 -3.14 14.29 -4.16
C LEU A 109 -2.87 13.13 -5.13
N LEU A 110 -3.67 12.07 -5.07
CA LEU A 110 -3.53 10.92 -5.97
C LEU A 110 -3.88 11.27 -7.42
N SER A 111 -4.88 12.14 -7.65
CA SER A 111 -5.20 12.63 -8.98
C SER A 111 -3.99 13.33 -9.62
N GLU A 112 -3.33 14.21 -8.89
CA GLU A 112 -2.15 14.91 -9.38
C GLU A 112 -0.94 13.97 -9.55
N PHE A 113 -0.74 13.06 -8.59
CA PHE A 113 0.34 12.07 -8.67
C PHE A 113 0.18 11.13 -9.86
N LYS A 114 -1.03 10.63 -10.13
CA LYS A 114 -1.33 9.76 -11.28
C LYS A 114 -1.20 10.48 -12.62
N LYS A 115 -1.49 11.78 -12.70
CA LYS A 115 -1.21 12.57 -13.91
C LYS A 115 0.29 12.62 -14.22
N LYS A 116 1.13 12.73 -13.19
CA LYS A 116 2.59 12.78 -13.33
C LYS A 116 3.20 11.39 -13.56
N TYR A 117 2.64 10.36 -12.92
CA TYR A 117 3.16 8.98 -12.94
C TYR A 117 2.04 7.97 -13.26
N PRO A 118 1.52 7.95 -14.49
CA PRO A 118 0.34 7.15 -14.86
C PRO A 118 0.55 5.64 -14.75
N ALA A 119 1.79 5.16 -14.89
CA ALA A 119 2.13 3.73 -14.86
C ALA A 119 2.40 3.17 -13.45
N ILE A 120 2.24 3.99 -12.39
CA ILE A 120 2.33 3.49 -11.01
C ILE A 120 0.94 3.07 -10.54
N ASP A 121 0.79 1.80 -10.18
CA ASP A 121 -0.43 1.29 -9.57
C ASP A 121 -0.46 1.61 -8.08
N ILE A 122 -1.63 2.07 -7.57
CA ILE A 122 -1.76 2.54 -6.20
C ILE A 122 -2.74 1.65 -5.44
N SER A 123 -2.28 1.12 -4.30
CA SER A 123 -3.12 0.46 -3.31
C SER A 123 -3.20 1.35 -2.06
N LEU A 124 -4.38 1.91 -1.79
CA LEU A 124 -4.64 2.73 -0.62
C LEU A 124 -5.53 1.95 0.36
N LYS A 125 -5.06 1.77 1.59
CA LYS A 125 -5.86 1.19 2.68
C LYS A 125 -6.06 2.20 3.79
N SER A 126 -7.31 2.59 4.04
CA SER A 126 -7.66 3.52 5.10
C SER A 126 -8.17 2.80 6.36
N GLY A 127 -8.16 3.50 7.49
CA GLY A 127 -8.63 2.98 8.77
C GLY A 127 -8.21 3.85 9.94
N PHE A 128 -8.39 3.34 11.17
CA PHE A 128 -7.87 3.99 12.37
C PHE A 128 -6.35 4.04 12.34
N SER A 129 -5.79 5.16 12.79
CA SER A 129 -4.34 5.43 12.75
C SER A 129 -3.54 4.32 13.44
N THR A 130 -3.99 3.88 14.60
CA THR A 130 -3.33 2.81 15.38
C THR A 130 -3.24 1.50 14.58
N ASN A 131 -4.31 1.09 13.90
CA ASN A 131 -4.32 -0.12 13.09
C ASN A 131 -3.44 0.02 11.84
N ARG A 132 -3.51 1.18 11.16
CA ARG A 132 -2.67 1.45 9.97
C ARG A 132 -1.20 1.52 10.32
N TYR A 133 -0.86 2.08 11.49
CA TYR A 133 0.51 2.08 11.97
C TYR A 133 1.04 0.67 12.24
N LYS A 134 0.22 -0.18 12.88
CA LYS A 134 0.56 -1.58 13.10
C LYS A 134 0.83 -2.33 11.79
N ASP A 135 -0.07 -2.20 10.80
CA ASP A 135 0.13 -2.80 9.47
C ASP A 135 1.42 -2.29 8.77
N PHE A 136 1.77 -1.02 8.98
CA PHE A 136 3.00 -0.44 8.45
C PHE A 136 4.24 -1.02 9.13
N LEU A 137 4.24 -1.22 10.45
CA LEU A 137 5.32 -1.87 11.18
C LEU A 137 5.57 -3.29 10.67
N GLU A 138 4.53 -4.02 10.31
CA GLU A 138 4.60 -5.36 9.74
C GLU A 138 5.10 -5.38 8.27
N GLY A 139 5.45 -4.24 7.69
CA GLY A 139 6.02 -4.15 6.34
C GLY A 139 5.02 -4.24 5.19
N ARG A 140 3.72 -4.15 5.46
CA ARG A 140 2.66 -4.31 4.46
C ARG A 140 2.51 -3.09 3.53
N PHE A 141 3.09 -1.95 3.90
CA PHE A 141 2.96 -0.69 3.18
C PHE A 141 4.30 0.02 2.98
N HIS A 142 4.44 0.71 1.87
CA HIS A 142 5.60 1.53 1.57
C HIS A 142 5.59 2.84 2.39
N VAL A 143 4.41 3.46 2.50
CA VAL A 143 4.22 4.74 3.19
C VAL A 143 3.00 4.65 4.09
N CYS A 144 3.09 5.28 5.26
CA CYS A 144 1.99 5.37 6.23
C CYS A 144 1.70 6.84 6.55
N ILE A 145 0.45 7.28 6.33
CA ILE A 145 0.00 8.66 6.58
C ILE A 145 -1.12 8.62 7.60
N ILE A 146 -0.78 8.94 8.84
CA ILE A 146 -1.69 8.77 9.97
C ILE A 146 -1.70 9.98 10.89
N ARG A 147 -2.67 10.01 11.78
CA ARG A 147 -2.90 11.10 12.71
C ARG A 147 -2.44 10.74 14.12
N GLY A 148 -1.82 11.71 14.78
CA GLY A 148 -1.08 11.51 16.02
C GLY A 148 0.36 11.09 15.76
N GLU A 149 1.23 11.50 16.66
CA GLU A 149 2.64 11.17 16.58
C GLU A 149 2.88 9.78 17.19
N HIS A 150 3.61 8.94 16.46
CA HIS A 150 4.02 7.62 16.89
C HIS A 150 5.54 7.56 17.00
N ASN A 151 6.03 6.68 17.87
CA ASN A 151 7.47 6.46 18.00
C ASN A 151 7.99 5.67 16.79
N TRP A 152 8.76 6.36 15.94
CA TRP A 152 9.36 5.81 14.72
C TRP A 152 10.79 6.31 14.58
N SER A 153 11.74 5.38 14.45
CA SER A 153 13.18 5.67 14.45
C SER A 153 13.76 6.04 13.08
N GLU A 154 12.98 5.88 12.01
CA GLU A 154 13.42 6.20 10.66
C GLU A 154 12.83 7.55 10.19
N HIS A 155 12.32 7.66 8.96
CA HIS A 155 11.83 8.94 8.47
C HIS A 155 10.39 9.19 8.87
N LYS A 156 10.15 10.33 9.54
CA LYS A 156 8.82 10.86 9.78
C LYS A 156 8.79 12.35 9.42
N LYS A 157 7.72 12.76 8.76
CA LYS A 157 7.51 14.17 8.37
C LYS A 157 6.07 14.57 8.72
N ARG A 158 5.92 15.72 9.38
CA ARG A 158 4.60 16.27 9.68
C ARG A 158 4.03 16.94 8.44
N LEU A 159 2.87 16.50 8.00
CA LEU A 159 2.17 17.04 6.82
C LEU A 159 1.22 18.17 7.19
N LEU A 160 0.39 17.98 8.23
CA LEU A 160 -0.67 18.91 8.59
C LEU A 160 -0.76 19.10 10.11
N ARG A 161 -1.21 20.28 10.51
CA ARG A 161 -1.67 20.61 11.86
C ARG A 161 -3.17 20.89 11.78
N ASP A 162 -3.98 20.08 12.42
CA ASP A 162 -5.43 20.11 12.28
C ASP A 162 -6.10 20.30 13.66
N PRO A 163 -6.70 21.48 13.94
CA PRO A 163 -7.35 21.73 15.21
C PRO A 163 -8.54 20.80 15.43
N LEU A 164 -8.74 20.37 16.67
CA LEU A 164 -9.99 19.78 17.11
C LEU A 164 -11.01 20.86 17.36
N CYS A 165 -12.24 20.64 16.90
CA CYS A 165 -13.34 21.58 17.03
C CYS A 165 -14.60 20.88 17.53
N VAL A 166 -15.41 21.58 18.28
CA VAL A 166 -16.82 21.22 18.47
C VAL A 166 -17.58 21.64 17.21
N PHE A 167 -18.31 20.70 16.64
CA PHE A 167 -19.24 20.93 15.55
C PHE A 167 -20.66 21.00 16.11
N SER A 168 -21.41 21.99 15.68
CA SER A 168 -22.80 22.21 16.05
C SER A 168 -23.57 22.86 14.90
N ARG A 169 -24.90 22.72 14.87
CA ARG A 169 -25.73 23.43 13.88
C ARG A 169 -25.65 24.93 14.04
N ASP A 170 -25.78 25.40 15.28
CA ASP A 170 -25.76 26.82 15.65
C ASP A 170 -24.54 27.13 16.54
N PRO A 171 -24.02 28.35 16.57
CA PRO A 171 -22.92 28.73 17.48
C PRO A 171 -23.24 28.40 18.94
N ILE A 172 -22.26 27.84 19.64
CA ILE A 172 -22.40 27.41 21.05
C ILE A 172 -21.42 28.13 21.97
N ASP A 173 -21.83 28.29 23.22
CA ASP A 173 -20.92 28.60 24.32
C ASP A 173 -20.34 27.32 24.90
N LEU A 174 -19.02 27.18 24.86
CA LEU A 174 -18.32 25.98 25.39
C LEU A 174 -18.64 25.74 26.87
N LYS A 175 -18.98 26.75 27.67
CA LYS A 175 -19.37 26.57 29.07
C LYS A 175 -20.63 25.70 29.22
N LYS A 176 -21.49 25.67 28.20
CA LYS A 176 -22.72 24.85 28.18
C LYS A 176 -22.52 23.44 27.58
N LEU A 177 -21.33 23.15 27.06
CA LEU A 177 -21.03 21.91 26.33
C LEU A 177 -21.42 20.63 27.10
N PRO A 178 -21.20 20.49 28.44
CA PRO A 178 -21.58 19.30 29.20
C PRO A 178 -23.08 19.01 29.18
N HIS A 179 -23.92 20.04 29.06
CA HIS A 179 -25.37 19.93 29.13
C HIS A 179 -26.01 19.70 27.74
N LEU A 180 -25.26 19.87 26.67
CA LEU A 180 -25.75 19.66 25.29
C LEU A 180 -25.82 18.18 24.95
N PRO A 181 -26.82 17.76 24.14
CA PRO A 181 -26.82 16.40 23.59
C PRO A 181 -25.55 16.17 22.77
N PHE A 182 -24.88 15.05 23.00
CA PHE A 182 -23.63 14.74 22.33
C PHE A 182 -23.81 13.55 21.38
N VAL A 183 -23.46 13.73 20.10
CA VAL A 183 -23.37 12.65 19.12
C VAL A 183 -21.92 12.13 19.14
N HIS A 184 -21.73 10.99 19.76
CA HIS A 184 -20.43 10.37 19.93
C HIS A 184 -20.04 9.61 18.65
N TYR A 185 -18.90 10.00 18.07
CA TYR A 185 -18.26 9.25 16.99
C TYR A 185 -17.21 8.30 17.59
N ILE A 186 -17.40 6.99 17.40
CA ILE A 186 -16.41 5.99 17.79
C ILE A 186 -15.14 6.22 16.96
N THR A 187 -14.09 6.66 17.63
CA THR A 187 -12.85 7.09 16.99
C THR A 187 -11.67 6.20 17.35
N ASP A 188 -10.48 6.54 16.83
CA ASP A 188 -9.22 5.91 17.21
C ASP A 188 -8.98 6.06 18.72
N PRO A 189 -8.62 4.97 19.44
CA PRO A 189 -8.41 5.02 20.90
C PRO A 189 -7.43 6.10 21.35
N ALA A 190 -6.37 6.37 20.56
CA ALA A 190 -5.40 7.41 20.87
C ALA A 190 -5.99 8.83 20.74
N LEU A 191 -6.97 9.04 19.86
CA LEU A 191 -7.71 10.30 19.80
C LEU A 191 -8.72 10.39 20.92
N GLN A 192 -9.39 9.29 21.27
CA GLN A 192 -10.34 9.28 22.38
C GLN A 192 -9.67 9.73 23.68
N LEU A 193 -8.49 9.20 23.99
CA LEU A 193 -7.73 9.62 25.17
C LEU A 193 -7.44 11.13 25.18
N VAL A 194 -7.03 11.71 24.04
CA VAL A 194 -6.77 13.16 23.93
C VAL A 194 -8.04 13.97 24.17
N MET A 195 -9.20 13.48 23.69
CA MET A 195 -10.48 14.16 23.91
C MET A 195 -10.94 14.04 25.36
N ASP A 196 -10.77 12.88 25.98
CA ASP A 196 -11.12 12.64 27.39
C ASP A 196 -10.24 13.49 28.32
N ASP A 197 -8.92 13.52 28.09
CA ASP A 197 -8.00 14.37 28.83
C ASP A 197 -8.40 15.85 28.73
N TRP A 198 -8.72 16.31 27.51
CA TRP A 198 -9.19 17.68 27.31
C TRP A 198 -10.52 17.93 28.03
N TRP A 199 -11.48 16.99 27.91
CA TRP A 199 -12.81 17.11 28.52
C TRP A 199 -12.73 17.28 30.05
N TYR A 200 -12.05 16.33 30.70
CA TYR A 200 -11.96 16.34 32.17
C TYR A 200 -11.01 17.39 32.73
N ALA A 201 -10.16 18.00 31.88
CA ALA A 201 -9.42 19.21 32.26
C ALA A 201 -10.32 20.48 32.29
N HIS A 202 -11.47 20.46 31.61
CA HIS A 202 -12.36 21.62 31.50
C HIS A 202 -13.70 21.46 32.24
N TYR A 203 -14.17 20.19 32.36
CA TYR A 203 -15.48 19.91 32.94
C TYR A 203 -15.39 18.79 33.98
N LYS A 204 -16.27 18.88 35.00
CA LYS A 204 -16.39 17.85 36.07
C LYS A 204 -17.37 16.74 35.67
N GLU A 205 -18.33 17.06 34.82
CA GLU A 205 -19.40 16.15 34.37
C GLU A 205 -18.98 15.46 33.05
N PRO A 206 -19.34 14.21 32.86
CA PRO A 206 -19.11 13.53 31.57
C PRO A 206 -19.96 14.14 30.45
N PRO A 207 -19.59 13.92 29.17
CA PRO A 207 -20.43 14.36 28.04
C PRO A 207 -21.78 13.63 28.07
N ARG A 208 -22.86 14.36 27.78
CA ARG A 208 -24.21 13.80 27.69
C ARG A 208 -24.39 13.08 26.34
N ILE A 209 -23.83 11.88 26.21
CA ILE A 209 -23.94 11.09 24.98
C ILE A 209 -25.38 10.63 24.82
N THR A 210 -26.03 11.07 23.73
CA THR A 210 -27.41 10.71 23.37
C THR A 210 -27.49 9.82 22.14
N ILE A 211 -26.47 9.85 21.30
CA ILE A 211 -26.32 9.02 20.09
C ILE A 211 -24.87 8.61 19.97
N GLU A 212 -24.66 7.35 19.52
CA GLU A 212 -23.34 6.83 19.19
C GLU A 212 -23.33 6.30 17.76
N THR A 213 -22.23 6.54 17.02
CA THR A 213 -22.06 6.07 15.64
C THR A 213 -20.60 5.82 15.32
N ASP A 214 -20.30 4.83 14.49
CA ASP A 214 -18.98 4.49 13.97
C ASP A 214 -18.65 5.18 12.63
N ALA A 215 -19.62 5.89 12.05
CA ALA A 215 -19.47 6.60 10.78
C ALA A 215 -19.42 8.13 10.99
N MET A 216 -18.25 8.72 10.74
CA MET A 216 -18.02 10.16 10.90
C MET A 216 -18.99 11.02 10.09
N ASP A 217 -19.28 10.63 8.84
CA ASP A 217 -20.22 11.37 7.98
C ASP A 217 -21.66 11.32 8.52
N THR A 218 -22.04 10.18 9.07
CA THR A 218 -23.34 10.03 9.73
C THR A 218 -23.41 10.92 10.96
N CYS A 219 -22.34 10.97 11.76
CA CYS A 219 -22.23 11.85 12.91
C CYS A 219 -22.44 13.34 12.53
N LEU A 220 -21.70 13.81 11.51
CA LEU A 220 -21.82 15.22 11.03
C LEU A 220 -23.23 15.50 10.47
N LYS A 221 -23.84 14.57 9.74
CA LYS A 221 -25.22 14.72 9.24
C LYS A 221 -26.24 14.82 10.40
N MET A 222 -26.04 14.05 11.47
CA MET A 222 -26.87 14.15 12.68
C MET A 222 -26.73 15.50 13.37
N VAL A 223 -25.50 16.00 13.49
CA VAL A 223 -25.23 17.35 14.03
C VAL A 223 -25.91 18.42 13.18
N ARG A 224 -25.85 18.31 11.86
CA ARG A 224 -26.55 19.20 10.92
C ARG A 224 -28.05 19.22 11.13
N GLN A 225 -28.66 18.11 11.48
CA GLN A 225 -30.08 18.00 11.81
C GLN A 225 -30.42 18.51 13.22
N GLY A 226 -29.43 18.99 13.99
CA GLY A 226 -29.64 19.52 15.33
C GLY A 226 -29.80 18.46 16.42
N LEU A 227 -29.37 17.22 16.18
CA LEU A 227 -29.48 16.11 17.15
C LEU A 227 -28.46 16.21 18.28
N GLY A 228 -27.52 17.15 18.20
CA GLY A 228 -26.52 17.39 19.21
C GLY A 228 -25.26 18.03 18.64
N VAL A 229 -24.19 17.92 19.42
CA VAL A 229 -22.83 18.41 19.08
C VAL A 229 -21.86 17.25 19.01
N THR A 230 -20.71 17.45 18.36
CA THR A 230 -19.63 16.44 18.32
C THR A 230 -18.27 17.11 18.31
N ILE A 231 -17.22 16.37 18.70
CA ILE A 231 -15.84 16.85 18.61
C ILE A 231 -15.14 16.08 17.49
N LEU A 232 -14.69 16.80 16.47
CA LEU A 232 -13.93 16.26 15.34
C LEU A 232 -12.83 17.25 14.94
N SER A 233 -11.95 16.83 14.06
CA SER A 233 -10.95 17.73 13.49
C SER A 233 -11.58 18.69 12.50
N LYS A 234 -11.05 19.90 12.43
CA LYS A 234 -11.52 20.97 11.54
C LYS A 234 -11.68 20.50 10.09
N SER A 235 -10.73 19.70 9.58
CA SER A 235 -10.80 19.14 8.23
C SER A 235 -12.09 18.36 7.94
N CYS A 236 -12.75 17.78 8.95
CA CYS A 236 -13.99 17.03 8.78
C CYS A 236 -15.17 17.91 8.37
N GLY A 237 -15.10 19.22 8.63
CA GLY A 237 -16.16 20.16 8.26
C GLY A 237 -16.04 20.73 6.84
N GLN A 238 -15.04 20.34 6.04
CA GLN A 238 -14.83 20.91 4.70
C GLN A 238 -16.03 20.73 3.76
N GLU A 239 -16.76 19.63 3.90
CA GLU A 239 -17.95 19.32 3.10
C GLU A 239 -19.27 19.84 3.70
N MET A 240 -19.22 20.48 4.87
CA MET A 240 -20.39 20.97 5.60
C MET A 240 -20.10 22.39 6.15
N PRO A 241 -19.91 23.38 5.26
CA PRO A 241 -19.55 24.74 5.64
C PRO A 241 -20.65 25.46 6.45
N GLU A 242 -21.87 24.93 6.41
CA GLU A 242 -23.02 25.43 7.18
C GLU A 242 -22.93 25.13 8.68
N LEU A 243 -22.10 24.16 9.09
CA LEU A 243 -21.92 23.87 10.51
C LEU A 243 -21.04 24.88 11.20
N SER A 244 -21.45 25.27 12.40
CA SER A 244 -20.61 26.08 13.30
C SER A 244 -19.47 25.22 13.85
N MET A 245 -18.26 25.76 13.84
CA MET A 245 -17.04 25.11 14.33
C MET A 245 -16.39 25.98 15.39
N THR A 246 -16.36 25.49 16.63
CA THR A 246 -15.67 26.17 17.74
C THR A 246 -14.38 25.39 18.06
N ALA A 247 -13.23 26.02 17.83
CA ALA A 247 -11.93 25.40 18.07
C ALA A 247 -11.71 25.14 19.57
N LEU A 248 -11.18 23.94 19.89
CA LEU A 248 -10.80 23.60 21.25
C LEU A 248 -9.40 24.13 21.59
N THR A 249 -9.23 24.58 22.80
CA THR A 249 -7.96 25.06 23.33
C THR A 249 -7.60 24.30 24.61
N THR A 250 -6.32 24.14 24.84
CA THR A 250 -5.81 23.65 26.12
C THR A 250 -6.08 24.69 27.23
N GLN A 251 -5.91 24.34 28.48
CA GLN A 251 -6.00 25.29 29.63
C GLN A 251 -5.03 26.50 29.50
N ARG A 252 -3.96 26.35 28.70
CA ARG A 252 -3.00 27.43 28.42
C ARG A 252 -3.40 28.29 27.22
N GLY A 253 -4.59 28.11 26.64
CA GLY A 253 -5.09 28.86 25.49
C GLY A 253 -4.50 28.46 24.14
N THR A 254 -3.66 27.43 24.07
CA THR A 254 -3.13 26.92 22.78
C THR A 254 -4.13 26.00 22.11
N PRO A 255 -4.23 25.98 20.75
CA PRO A 255 -5.14 25.09 20.06
C PRO A 255 -4.85 23.62 20.36
N LEU A 256 -5.90 22.82 20.56
CA LEU A 256 -5.80 21.37 20.67
C LEU A 256 -5.68 20.79 19.26
N LEU A 257 -4.52 20.23 18.93
CA LEU A 257 -4.18 19.82 17.57
C LEU A 257 -4.16 18.30 17.41
N ARG A 258 -4.54 17.84 16.24
CA ARG A 258 -4.35 16.46 15.79
C ARG A 258 -3.47 16.47 14.53
N ASP A 259 -2.16 16.46 14.72
CA ASP A 259 -1.18 16.51 13.64
C ASP A 259 -1.27 15.24 12.77
N THR A 260 -1.06 15.41 11.45
CA THR A 260 -0.93 14.29 10.49
C THR A 260 0.53 14.14 10.12
N TRP A 261 1.00 12.91 10.19
CA TRP A 261 2.38 12.53 9.94
C TRP A 261 2.48 11.51 8.81
N MET A 262 3.51 11.64 7.99
CA MET A 262 3.93 10.66 7.00
C MET A 262 5.14 9.90 7.55
N TYR A 263 5.06 8.58 7.54
CA TYR A 263 6.11 7.64 7.97
C TYR A 263 6.56 6.81 6.80
N TYR A 264 7.88 6.63 6.64
CA TYR A 264 8.47 5.79 5.60
C TYR A 264 9.84 5.27 6.06
N ARG A 265 10.31 4.18 5.40
CA ARG A 265 11.54 3.50 5.78
C ARG A 265 12.77 4.18 5.18
N LYS A 266 13.96 3.99 5.77
CA LYS A 266 15.24 4.54 5.27
C LYS A 266 15.55 4.11 3.84
N ASN A 267 15.16 2.88 3.48
CA ASN A 267 15.40 2.32 2.16
C ASN A 267 14.29 2.63 1.13
N TYR A 268 13.42 3.61 1.40
CA TYR A 268 12.31 3.99 0.49
C TYR A 268 12.79 4.34 -0.92
N GLN A 269 14.02 4.83 -1.04
CA GLN A 269 14.63 5.19 -2.32
C GLN A 269 14.91 3.99 -3.23
N LEU A 270 15.01 2.77 -2.68
CA LEU A 270 15.20 1.55 -3.46
C LEU A 270 13.94 1.12 -4.21
N VAL A 271 12.77 1.62 -3.79
CA VAL A 271 11.49 1.39 -4.45
C VAL A 271 11.08 2.68 -5.15
N GLU A 272 11.26 2.76 -6.47
CA GLU A 272 11.06 3.98 -7.25
C GLU A 272 9.70 4.62 -7.02
N SER A 273 8.62 3.84 -7.00
CA SER A 273 7.25 4.34 -6.73
C SER A 273 7.13 5.00 -5.35
N SER A 274 7.80 4.44 -4.34
CA SER A 274 7.84 4.99 -2.97
C SER A 274 8.62 6.30 -2.94
N LYS A 275 9.80 6.33 -3.55
CA LYS A 275 10.63 7.53 -3.66
C LYS A 275 9.86 8.68 -4.31
N LEU A 276 9.30 8.44 -5.50
CA LEU A 276 8.55 9.44 -6.24
C LEU A 276 7.34 9.98 -5.48
N PHE A 277 6.66 9.12 -4.71
CA PHE A 277 5.54 9.54 -3.89
C PHE A 277 5.98 10.38 -2.69
N VAL A 278 7.03 9.98 -1.98
CA VAL A 278 7.58 10.74 -0.85
C VAL A 278 8.09 12.11 -1.32
N ASP A 279 8.81 12.18 -2.44
CA ASP A 279 9.29 13.43 -3.04
C ASP A 279 8.12 14.33 -3.45
N PHE A 280 7.08 13.77 -4.08
CA PHE A 280 5.85 14.48 -4.41
C PHE A 280 5.17 15.06 -3.15
N MET A 281 5.03 14.27 -2.10
CA MET A 281 4.43 14.71 -0.83
C MET A 281 5.27 15.80 -0.16
N ASN A 282 6.60 15.66 -0.12
CA ASN A 282 7.49 16.68 0.44
C ASN A 282 7.33 18.01 -0.32
N GLN A 283 7.27 17.96 -1.65
CA GLN A 283 7.05 19.16 -2.47
C GLN A 283 5.69 19.81 -2.18
N LYS A 284 4.62 19.01 -2.09
CA LYS A 284 3.23 19.50 -1.86
C LYS A 284 3.04 20.17 -0.50
N PHE A 285 3.71 19.66 0.53
CA PHE A 285 3.58 20.18 1.89
C PHE A 285 4.74 21.11 2.29
N GLY A 286 5.60 21.51 1.33
CA GLY A 286 6.70 22.44 1.59
C GLY A 286 7.73 21.92 2.59
N ILE A 287 7.91 20.60 2.67
CA ILE A 287 8.82 19.97 3.61
C ILE A 287 10.21 19.96 2.98
N LYS A 288 11.15 20.68 3.59
CA LYS A 288 12.57 20.63 3.22
C LYS A 288 13.20 19.33 3.78
N GLU A 289 14.11 18.75 3.01
CA GLU A 289 14.89 17.56 3.42
C GLU A 289 15.67 17.79 4.71
#